data_53b2553e17356ee83ec279afc1aae2df
#
_entry.id   53b2553e17356ee83ec279afc1aae2df
#
_cell.length_a   1.000
_cell.length_b   1.000
_cell.length_c   1.000
_cell.angle_alpha   90.00
_cell.angle_beta   90.00
_cell.angle_gamma   90.00
#
_symmetry.space_group_name_H-M   'P 1'
#
loop_
_entity.id
_entity.type
_entity.pdbx_description
1 polymer ?
#
loop_
_entity_poly.entity_id
_entity_poly.type
_entity_poly.pdbx_seq_one_letter_code
_entity_poly.pdbx_strand_id
1 'polypeptide(L)'
;MIGDSVDIEMRVYEGAQATINKIFITGNDRTSDHVIRRELRTIPGQKYNRSELIRTQRELSQLGYFDPESINPVPVPNPQNETVDITWELAEKPSDQVELSGGWGGYFGFVGTVGLSFSNFSVKNIKDFSKWRPLPVGDGQKLSVRVQANGRQFQTYSFT
;
A
#
# COMPACT_ATOMS: atom_id res chain seq x y z
N MET A 1 -3.34 -30.13 -53.02
CA MET A 1 -4.08 -29.51 -51.92
C MET A 1 -3.07 -28.70 -51.15
N ILE A 2 -3.15 -27.39 -51.20
CA ILE A 2 -2.34 -26.48 -50.41
C ILE A 2 -3.08 -26.44 -49.05
N GLY A 3 -2.41 -26.95 -48.02
CA GLY A 3 -3.04 -27.02 -46.69
C GLY A 3 -3.32 -25.62 -46.15
N ASP A 4 -4.31 -25.49 -45.25
CA ASP A 4 -4.70 -24.25 -44.54
C ASP A 4 -3.65 -23.79 -43.54
N SER A 5 -2.39 -23.62 -43.97
CA SER A 5 -1.32 -23.10 -43.16
C SER A 5 -1.06 -21.64 -43.51
N VAL A 6 -1.01 -20.77 -42.52
CA VAL A 6 -0.66 -19.36 -42.63
C VAL A 6 0.73 -19.15 -42.02
N ASP A 7 1.67 -18.71 -42.87
CA ASP A 7 2.98 -18.31 -42.37
C ASP A 7 2.92 -16.86 -41.86
N ILE A 8 3.23 -16.66 -40.59
CA ILE A 8 3.25 -15.34 -39.96
C ILE A 8 4.71 -14.95 -39.68
N GLU A 9 5.22 -13.93 -40.36
CA GLU A 9 6.53 -13.33 -40.07
C GLU A 9 6.33 -12.15 -39.13
N MET A 10 6.90 -12.24 -37.95
CA MET A 10 6.83 -11.18 -36.94
C MET A 10 8.22 -10.52 -36.83
N ARG A 11 8.33 -9.27 -37.29
CA ARG A 11 9.59 -8.49 -37.18
C ARG A 11 9.50 -7.60 -35.97
N VAL A 12 10.32 -7.87 -34.94
CA VAL A 12 10.40 -7.08 -33.71
C VAL A 12 11.64 -6.20 -33.79
N TYR A 13 11.46 -4.91 -33.62
CA TYR A 13 12.55 -3.95 -33.49
C TYR A 13 12.64 -3.56 -32.01
N GLU A 14 13.68 -4.01 -31.35
CA GLU A 14 13.96 -3.62 -29.95
C GLU A 14 14.81 -2.35 -29.95
N GLY A 15 14.33 -1.31 -29.24
CA GLY A 15 15.08 -0.11 -28.96
C GLY A 15 16.05 -0.27 -27.79
N ALA A 16 16.88 0.74 -27.50
CA ALA A 16 17.73 0.75 -26.31
C ALA A 16 16.90 0.70 -25.03
N GLN A 17 17.31 -0.15 -24.10
CA GLN A 17 16.63 -0.27 -22.82
C GLN A 17 16.91 0.95 -21.93
N ALA A 18 15.87 1.72 -21.63
CA ALA A 18 15.96 2.94 -20.81
C ALA A 18 16.42 2.64 -19.38
N THR A 19 17.14 3.59 -18.79
CA THR A 19 17.55 3.54 -17.38
C THR A 19 16.64 4.46 -16.56
N ILE A 20 16.24 4.02 -15.38
CA ILE A 20 15.41 4.83 -14.46
C ILE A 20 16.27 5.99 -13.94
N ASN A 21 15.83 7.23 -14.17
CA ASN A 21 16.51 8.43 -13.72
C ASN A 21 15.97 8.89 -12.36
N LYS A 22 14.69 9.23 -12.29
CA LYS A 22 14.05 9.75 -11.06
C LYS A 22 12.73 9.05 -10.79
N ILE A 23 12.37 8.99 -9.49
CA ILE A 23 11.09 8.48 -9.04
C ILE A 23 10.42 9.54 -8.19
N PHE A 24 9.23 9.96 -8.62
CA PHE A 24 8.37 10.90 -7.95
C PHE A 24 7.18 10.15 -7.35
N ILE A 25 6.67 10.64 -6.22
CA ILE A 25 5.49 10.10 -5.53
C ILE A 25 4.55 11.27 -5.28
N THR A 26 3.28 11.09 -5.59
CA THR A 26 2.23 12.10 -5.40
C THR A 26 0.97 11.46 -4.80
N GLY A 27 0.20 12.25 -4.05
CA GLY A 27 -1.05 11.78 -3.43
C GLY A 27 -0.88 11.05 -2.09
N ASN A 28 0.29 11.17 -1.47
CA ASN A 28 0.60 10.60 -0.16
C ASN A 28 0.53 11.66 0.96
N ASP A 29 -0.64 12.28 1.14
CA ASP A 29 -0.83 13.38 2.08
C ASP A 29 -0.67 12.99 3.56
N ARG A 30 -0.91 11.73 3.90
CA ARG A 30 -0.86 11.17 5.26
C ARG A 30 0.34 10.25 5.46
N THR A 31 0.72 9.50 4.42
CA THR A 31 1.78 8.51 4.47
C THR A 31 3.11 9.14 4.09
N SER A 32 4.12 8.96 4.91
CA SER A 32 5.47 9.46 4.67
C SER A 32 6.10 8.81 3.45
N ASP A 33 6.83 9.57 2.66
CA ASP A 33 7.48 9.16 1.41
C ASP A 33 8.37 7.90 1.59
N HIS A 34 9.08 7.79 2.71
CA HIS A 34 9.95 6.64 2.99
C HIS A 34 9.17 5.32 3.14
N VAL A 35 7.91 5.35 3.57
CA VAL A 35 7.06 4.15 3.68
C VAL A 35 6.75 3.58 2.30
N ILE A 36 6.53 4.45 1.33
CA ILE A 36 6.27 4.06 -0.05
C ILE A 36 7.57 3.61 -0.71
N ARG A 37 8.65 4.40 -0.57
CA ARG A 37 9.94 4.12 -1.22
C ARG A 37 10.53 2.76 -0.84
N ARG A 38 10.34 2.28 0.37
CA ARG A 38 10.84 0.97 0.79
C ARG A 38 10.16 -0.20 0.07
N GLU A 39 8.95 0.02 -0.46
CA GLU A 39 8.17 -1.00 -1.19
C GLU A 39 8.42 -0.94 -2.71
N LEU A 40 9.13 0.11 -3.18
CA LEU A 40 9.43 0.24 -4.60
C LEU A 40 10.52 -0.76 -5.02
N ARG A 41 10.21 -1.57 -6.02
CA ARG A 41 11.18 -2.47 -6.67
C ARG A 41 12.01 -1.77 -7.73
N THR A 42 11.53 -0.62 -8.20
CA THR A 42 12.25 0.22 -9.15
C THR A 42 13.14 1.21 -8.41
N ILE A 43 14.41 1.25 -8.76
CA ILE A 43 15.42 2.10 -8.11
C ILE A 43 16.10 2.96 -9.18
N PRO A 44 16.36 4.25 -8.95
CA PRO A 44 17.15 5.08 -9.86
C PRO A 44 18.49 4.44 -10.21
N GLY A 45 18.87 4.50 -11.48
CA GLY A 45 20.09 3.87 -12.02
C GLY A 45 19.88 2.43 -12.53
N GLN A 46 18.78 1.76 -12.22
CA GLN A 46 18.45 0.44 -12.76
C GLN A 46 17.81 0.54 -14.15
N LYS A 47 17.86 -0.56 -14.89
CA LYS A 47 17.14 -0.68 -16.15
C LYS A 47 15.64 -0.72 -15.92
N TYR A 48 14.90 0.00 -16.76
CA TYR A 48 13.45 0.00 -16.73
C TYR A 48 12.89 -1.39 -16.99
N ASN A 49 12.02 -1.85 -16.11
CA ASN A 49 11.35 -3.13 -16.23
C ASN A 49 9.87 -3.01 -15.83
N ARG A 50 8.99 -3.23 -16.80
CA ARG A 50 7.54 -3.17 -16.57
C ARG A 50 7.05 -4.18 -15.52
N SER A 51 7.68 -5.36 -15.43
CA SER A 51 7.31 -6.36 -14.45
C SER A 51 7.53 -5.87 -13.01
N GLU A 52 8.59 -5.09 -12.78
CA GLU A 52 8.87 -4.51 -11.45
C GLU A 52 7.86 -3.40 -11.09
N LEU A 53 7.33 -2.66 -12.07
CA LEU A 53 6.23 -1.71 -11.82
C LEU A 53 4.97 -2.44 -11.37
N ILE A 54 4.59 -3.52 -12.06
CA ILE A 54 3.41 -4.32 -11.70
C ILE A 54 3.56 -4.96 -10.32
N ARG A 55 4.76 -5.43 -9.98
CA ARG A 55 5.06 -5.97 -8.64
C ARG A 55 4.93 -4.89 -7.57
N THR A 56 5.55 -3.73 -7.79
CA THR A 56 5.44 -2.57 -6.88
C THR A 56 3.98 -2.15 -6.69
N GLN A 57 3.19 -2.06 -7.77
CA GLN A 57 1.76 -1.74 -7.68
C GLN A 57 1.02 -2.73 -6.76
N ARG A 58 1.32 -4.01 -6.88
CA ARG A 58 0.74 -5.05 -6.01
C ARG A 58 1.20 -4.90 -4.56
N GLU A 59 2.48 -4.65 -4.31
CA GLU A 59 3.03 -4.45 -2.96
C GLU A 59 2.42 -3.21 -2.30
N LEU A 60 2.32 -2.09 -3.01
CA LEU A 60 1.64 -0.90 -2.51
C LEU A 60 0.16 -1.13 -2.20
N SER A 61 -0.55 -1.92 -3.03
CA SER A 61 -1.95 -2.26 -2.77
C SER A 61 -2.14 -3.11 -1.52
N GLN A 62 -1.17 -3.96 -1.18
CA GLN A 62 -1.20 -4.82 0.01
C GLN A 62 -0.98 -4.04 1.31
N LEU A 63 -0.37 -2.86 1.27
CA LEU A 63 -0.24 -2.01 2.46
C LEU A 63 -1.60 -1.58 3.04
N GLY A 64 -2.64 -1.53 2.19
CA GLY A 64 -3.98 -1.17 2.61
C GLY A 64 -4.20 0.33 2.87
N TYR A 65 -3.20 1.18 2.64
CA TYR A 65 -3.28 2.63 2.82
C TYR A 65 -3.79 3.36 1.59
N PHE A 66 -3.65 2.73 0.43
CA PHE A 66 -3.99 3.30 -0.87
C PHE A 66 -5.16 2.57 -1.50
N ASP A 67 -5.92 3.28 -2.31
CA ASP A 67 -6.93 2.67 -3.17
C ASP A 67 -6.22 1.91 -4.30
N PRO A 68 -6.41 0.58 -4.43
CA PRO A 68 -5.76 -0.22 -5.45
C PRO A 68 -6.00 0.26 -6.88
N GLU A 69 -7.15 0.87 -7.15
CA GLU A 69 -7.51 1.38 -8.47
C GLU A 69 -6.79 2.71 -8.81
N SER A 70 -6.33 3.42 -7.78
CA SER A 70 -5.63 4.69 -7.93
C SER A 70 -4.11 4.58 -7.98
N ILE A 71 -3.54 3.39 -7.75
CA ILE A 71 -2.09 3.18 -7.80
C ILE A 71 -1.66 3.13 -9.27
N ASN A 72 -1.17 4.24 -9.78
CA ASN A 72 -0.85 4.41 -11.19
C ASN A 72 0.62 4.81 -11.39
N PRO A 73 1.47 3.92 -11.93
CA PRO A 73 2.81 4.29 -12.35
C PRO A 73 2.77 4.97 -13.72
N VAL A 74 3.23 6.22 -13.79
CA VAL A 74 3.34 7.01 -15.02
C VAL A 74 4.80 7.10 -15.42
N PRO A 75 5.28 6.25 -16.34
CA PRO A 75 6.63 6.38 -16.89
C PRO A 75 6.68 7.47 -17.96
N VAL A 76 7.60 8.42 -17.80
CA VAL A 76 7.86 9.49 -18.75
C VAL A 76 9.26 9.28 -19.36
N PRO A 77 9.34 8.77 -20.62
CA PRO A 77 10.61 8.54 -21.27
C PRO A 77 11.28 9.83 -21.71
N ASN A 78 12.59 9.91 -21.54
CA ASN A 78 13.44 10.94 -22.12
C ASN A 78 14.33 10.33 -23.20
N PRO A 79 13.97 10.45 -24.48
CA PRO A 79 14.70 9.83 -25.58
C PRO A 79 16.13 10.37 -25.76
N GLN A 80 16.40 11.60 -25.35
CA GLN A 80 17.71 12.23 -25.52
C GLN A 80 18.79 11.57 -24.65
N ASN A 81 18.41 11.07 -23.45
CA ASN A 81 19.33 10.50 -22.49
C ASN A 81 19.10 8.99 -22.27
N GLU A 82 18.23 8.36 -23.06
CA GLU A 82 17.82 6.96 -22.89
C GLU A 82 17.38 6.64 -21.44
N THR A 83 16.71 7.60 -20.80
CA THR A 83 16.25 7.48 -19.41
C THR A 83 14.74 7.57 -19.31
N VAL A 84 14.20 7.13 -18.18
CA VAL A 84 12.78 7.23 -17.85
C VAL A 84 12.61 7.76 -16.44
N ASP A 85 11.78 8.77 -16.27
CA ASP A 85 11.28 9.21 -14.98
C ASP A 85 9.96 8.49 -14.66
N ILE A 86 9.76 8.07 -13.42
CA ILE A 86 8.55 7.36 -13.02
C ILE A 86 7.84 8.19 -11.94
N THR A 87 6.59 8.56 -12.20
CA THR A 87 5.74 9.18 -11.20
C THR A 87 4.73 8.15 -10.70
N TRP A 88 4.73 7.88 -9.39
CA TRP A 88 3.71 7.10 -8.72
C TRP A 88 2.59 8.02 -8.26
N GLU A 89 1.45 7.94 -8.92
CA GLU A 89 0.23 8.64 -8.52
C GLU A 89 -0.56 7.70 -7.61
N LEU A 90 -0.88 8.19 -6.41
CA LEU A 90 -1.55 7.42 -5.36
C LEU A 90 -2.77 8.19 -4.86
N ALA A 91 -3.79 7.49 -4.37
CA ALA A 91 -4.84 8.09 -3.55
C ALA A 91 -4.98 7.31 -2.25
N GLU A 92 -4.90 8.00 -1.14
CA GLU A 92 -5.01 7.37 0.17
C GLU A 92 -6.46 7.08 0.53
N LYS A 93 -6.68 5.93 1.16
CA LYS A 93 -7.97 5.54 1.71
C LYS A 93 -7.90 5.37 3.23
N PRO A 94 -9.03 5.51 3.95
CA PRO A 94 -9.08 5.14 5.36
C PRO A 94 -8.71 3.66 5.54
N SER A 95 -7.76 3.41 6.43
CA SER A 95 -7.26 2.06 6.75
C SER A 95 -7.52 1.68 8.20
N ASP A 96 -8.18 2.55 8.94
CA ASP A 96 -8.53 2.33 10.34
C ASP A 96 -9.77 1.43 10.43
N GLN A 97 -9.76 0.53 11.41
CA GLN A 97 -10.83 -0.45 11.61
C GLN A 97 -11.38 -0.37 13.02
N VAL A 98 -12.71 -0.44 13.11
CA VAL A 98 -13.43 -0.58 14.37
C VAL A 98 -14.08 -1.96 14.39
N GLU A 99 -13.77 -2.74 15.41
CA GLU A 99 -14.40 -4.03 15.67
C GLU A 99 -15.40 -3.85 16.81
N LEU A 100 -16.64 -4.22 16.56
CA LEU A 100 -17.67 -4.25 17.57
C LEU A 100 -18.42 -5.56 17.43
N SER A 101 -18.39 -6.38 18.47
CA SER A 101 -19.14 -7.62 18.51
C SER A 101 -19.76 -7.82 19.89
N GLY A 102 -20.94 -8.44 19.93
CA GLY A 102 -21.61 -8.71 21.18
C GLY A 102 -22.63 -9.83 21.00
N GLY A 103 -22.84 -10.59 22.06
CA GLY A 103 -23.78 -11.69 22.06
C GLY A 103 -24.08 -12.18 23.48
N TRP A 104 -25.04 -13.08 23.58
CA TRP A 104 -25.39 -13.75 24.84
C TRP A 104 -24.91 -15.18 24.81
N GLY A 105 -23.96 -15.49 25.69
CA GLY A 105 -23.28 -16.80 25.79
C GLY A 105 -23.93 -17.72 26.82
N GLY A 106 -25.23 -17.85 26.90
CA GLY A 106 -25.91 -18.77 27.79
C GLY A 106 -25.44 -18.63 29.25
N TYR A 107 -24.70 -19.64 29.76
CA TYR A 107 -24.20 -19.68 31.12
C TYR A 107 -23.22 -18.53 31.46
N PHE A 108 -22.46 -18.05 30.50
CA PHE A 108 -21.46 -17.00 30.70
C PHE A 108 -22.08 -15.59 30.72
N GLY A 109 -23.34 -15.43 30.26
CA GLY A 109 -24.00 -14.13 30.16
C GLY A 109 -23.56 -13.35 28.90
N PHE A 110 -23.41 -12.03 29.04
CA PHE A 110 -23.03 -11.17 27.92
C PHE A 110 -21.55 -11.36 27.56
N VAL A 111 -21.28 -11.54 26.27
CA VAL A 111 -19.95 -11.60 25.69
C VAL A 111 -19.83 -10.50 24.65
N GLY A 112 -18.80 -9.69 24.73
CA GLY A 112 -18.61 -8.59 23.78
C GLY A 112 -17.15 -8.25 23.56
N THR A 113 -16.84 -7.74 22.38
CA THR A 113 -15.53 -7.24 22.00
C THR A 113 -15.65 -5.84 21.42
N VAL A 114 -14.79 -4.97 21.85
CA VAL A 114 -14.54 -3.65 21.24
C VAL A 114 -13.07 -3.58 20.86
N GLY A 115 -12.79 -3.36 19.57
CA GLY A 115 -11.45 -3.23 19.04
C GLY A 115 -11.30 -2.00 18.17
N LEU A 116 -10.15 -1.35 18.26
CA LEU A 116 -9.72 -0.26 17.40
C LEU A 116 -8.37 -0.65 16.81
N SER A 117 -8.23 -0.54 15.50
CA SER A 117 -6.98 -0.83 14.78
C SER A 117 -6.65 0.30 13.83
N PHE A 118 -5.47 0.87 13.99
CA PHE A 118 -4.93 1.95 13.18
C PHE A 118 -3.72 1.42 12.41
N SER A 119 -3.78 1.48 11.09
CA SER A 119 -2.80 0.78 10.24
C SER A 119 -1.62 1.65 9.78
N ASN A 120 -1.75 2.97 9.86
CA ASN A 120 -0.70 3.91 9.44
C ASN A 120 -0.23 4.79 10.62
N PHE A 121 -0.11 4.20 11.80
CA PHE A 121 0.30 4.91 12.99
C PHE A 121 1.77 5.35 12.93
N SER A 122 2.10 6.46 13.60
CA SER A 122 3.45 6.99 13.71
C SER A 122 3.78 7.42 15.14
N VAL A 123 4.70 6.73 15.78
CA VAL A 123 5.24 7.12 17.09
C VAL A 123 6.01 8.44 16.99
N LYS A 124 6.71 8.68 15.88
CA LYS A 124 7.49 9.91 15.67
C LYS A 124 6.61 11.16 15.62
N ASN A 125 5.41 11.04 15.07
CA ASN A 125 4.49 12.15 14.89
C ASN A 125 3.60 12.41 16.12
N ILE A 126 3.81 11.74 17.25
CA ILE A 126 3.05 11.95 18.50
C ILE A 126 3.12 13.41 18.97
N LYS A 127 4.23 14.08 18.74
CA LYS A 127 4.45 15.48 19.13
C LYS A 127 3.97 16.49 18.10
N ASP A 128 3.60 16.03 16.92
CA ASP A 128 3.15 16.86 15.80
C ASP A 128 1.63 16.73 15.60
N PHE A 129 0.88 17.58 16.29
CA PHE A 129 -0.58 17.58 16.25
C PHE A 129 -1.17 17.86 14.85
N SER A 130 -0.40 18.43 13.93
CA SER A 130 -0.85 18.65 12.55
C SER A 130 -1.07 17.34 11.78
N LYS A 131 -0.40 16.26 12.23
CA LYS A 131 -0.47 14.92 11.64
C LYS A 131 -1.42 13.96 12.36
N TRP A 132 -2.25 14.47 13.26
CA TRP A 132 -3.24 13.67 13.98
C TRP A 132 -4.56 13.58 13.18
N ARG A 133 -4.99 12.32 12.84
CA ARG A 133 -6.23 12.04 12.09
C ARG A 133 -6.85 10.67 12.39
N PRO A 134 -7.48 10.38 13.48
CA PRO A 134 -7.48 11.05 14.80
C PRO A 134 -6.23 10.80 15.62
N LEU A 135 -5.41 9.81 15.26
CA LEU A 135 -4.11 9.51 15.86
C LEU A 135 -2.97 9.96 14.95
N PRO A 136 -1.73 10.08 15.48
CA PRO A 136 -0.58 10.43 14.65
C PRO A 136 -0.34 9.37 13.58
N VAL A 137 -0.30 9.78 12.32
CA VAL A 137 -0.16 8.91 11.16
C VAL A 137 1.13 9.19 10.38
N GLY A 138 1.55 8.25 9.53
CA GLY A 138 2.56 8.48 8.51
C GLY A 138 3.69 7.46 8.40
N ASP A 139 3.98 6.64 9.41
CA ASP A 139 5.11 5.70 9.40
C ASP A 139 4.72 4.25 9.08
N GLY A 140 3.45 3.99 8.79
CA GLY A 140 2.97 2.66 8.43
C GLY A 140 3.04 1.65 9.59
N GLN A 141 3.07 2.12 10.84
CA GLN A 141 3.00 1.26 12.02
C GLN A 141 1.56 0.85 12.29
N LYS A 142 1.36 -0.34 12.86
CA LYS A 142 0.04 -0.80 13.29
C LYS A 142 -0.09 -0.61 14.79
N LEU A 143 -1.17 0.07 15.19
CA LEU A 143 -1.58 0.18 16.59
C LEU A 143 -2.96 -0.46 16.74
N SER A 144 -3.11 -1.44 17.61
CA SER A 144 -4.42 -2.00 17.92
C SER A 144 -4.66 -2.08 19.42
N VAL A 145 -5.88 -1.73 19.81
CA VAL A 145 -6.37 -1.84 21.17
C VAL A 145 -7.67 -2.65 21.13
N ARG A 146 -7.74 -3.72 21.91
CA ARG A 146 -8.92 -4.57 21.97
C ARG A 146 -9.28 -4.83 23.43
N VAL A 147 -10.56 -4.69 23.73
CA VAL A 147 -11.16 -5.04 25.01
C VAL A 147 -12.23 -6.09 24.76
N GLN A 148 -12.10 -7.22 25.44
CA GLN A 148 -13.05 -8.32 25.35
C GLN A 148 -13.60 -8.63 26.74
N ALA A 149 -14.90 -8.70 26.85
CA ALA A 149 -15.60 -9.14 28.06
C ALA A 149 -16.28 -10.48 27.80
N ASN A 150 -15.93 -11.48 28.59
CA ASN A 150 -16.53 -12.82 28.56
C ASN A 150 -17.32 -13.03 29.85
N GLY A 151 -18.56 -12.58 29.85
CA GLY A 151 -19.43 -12.64 31.03
C GLY A 151 -18.97 -11.70 32.16
N ARG A 152 -19.36 -12.07 33.40
CA ARG A 152 -19.06 -11.26 34.58
C ARG A 152 -17.65 -11.45 35.17
N GLN A 153 -16.95 -12.50 34.74
CA GLN A 153 -15.73 -12.96 35.44
C GLN A 153 -14.43 -12.77 34.67
N PHE A 154 -14.48 -12.63 33.34
CA PHE A 154 -13.27 -12.55 32.52
C PHE A 154 -13.29 -11.31 31.61
N GLN A 155 -12.30 -10.46 31.80
CA GLN A 155 -12.05 -9.32 30.91
C GLN A 155 -10.62 -9.46 30.37
N THR A 156 -10.45 -9.31 29.06
CA THR A 156 -9.15 -9.37 28.40
C THR A 156 -8.88 -8.03 27.73
N TYR A 157 -7.73 -7.46 28.03
CA TYR A 157 -7.23 -6.26 27.40
C TYR A 157 -6.01 -6.63 26.58
N SER A 158 -6.00 -6.33 25.30
CA SER A 158 -4.84 -6.50 24.44
C SER A 158 -4.43 -5.19 23.80
N PHE A 159 -3.14 -4.97 23.78
CA PHE A 159 -2.51 -3.81 23.17
C PHE A 159 -1.34 -4.28 22.31
N THR A 160 -1.33 -3.90 21.03
CA THR A 160 -0.32 -4.32 20.04
C THR A 160 0.11 -3.13 19.22
#